data_d288fcc9ba5822d125061e755531a866
#
_entry.id   d288fcc9ba5822d125061e755531a866
#
_cell.length_a   1.000
_cell.length_b   1.000
_cell.length_c   1.000
_cell.angle_alpha   90.00
_cell.angle_beta   90.00
_cell.angle_gamma   90.00
#
_symmetry.space_group_name_H-M   'P 1'
#
loop_
_entity.id
_entity.type
_entity.pdbx_description
1 polymer ?
#
loop_
_entity_poly.entity_id
_entity_poly.type
_entity_poly.pdbx_seq_one_letter_code
_entity_poly.pdbx_strand_id
1 'polypeptide(L)'
;MRKIKGLNALYPGKKLTIAIDIDGTVADCSQVDLMRVNRHPDEFLKAMPLKGAQDAVKRLYKEGHIIVFHTARNYASRQVTQRWLKKHGFPFHHIVMDKFVAHVYVDDRAVNGCSWKRVMRSIKNPKLPGRIARKKGML
;
A
#
# COMPACT_ATOMS: atom_id res chain seq x y z
N MET A 1 23.66 -5.00 15.57
CA MET A 1 22.72 -4.56 14.52
C MET A 1 22.71 -3.04 14.49
N ARG A 2 23.20 -2.41 13.43
CA ARG A 2 23.13 -0.95 13.28
C ARG A 2 21.65 -0.54 13.27
N LYS A 3 21.26 0.39 14.17
CA LYS A 3 19.98 1.07 14.05
C LYS A 3 19.95 1.72 12.66
N ILE A 4 19.05 1.29 11.78
CA ILE A 4 18.83 1.98 10.53
C ILE A 4 18.33 3.37 10.93
N LYS A 5 19.19 4.37 10.71
CA LYS A 5 18.78 5.78 10.85
C LYS A 5 17.59 5.98 9.92
N GLY A 6 16.57 6.70 10.37
CA GLY A 6 15.39 6.97 9.57
C GLY A 6 15.74 7.47 8.16
N LEU A 7 14.85 7.29 7.19
CA LEU A 7 15.05 7.67 5.78
C LEU A 7 15.64 9.08 5.59
N ASN A 8 15.28 10.03 6.44
CA ASN A 8 15.84 11.38 6.43
C ASN A 8 17.34 11.45 6.73
N ALA A 9 17.87 10.47 7.46
CA ALA A 9 19.30 10.38 7.76
C ALA A 9 20.09 9.71 6.64
N LEU A 10 19.44 8.86 5.82
CA LEU A 10 20.05 8.23 4.64
C LEU A 10 19.99 9.16 3.42
N TYR A 11 18.94 9.99 3.33
CA TYR A 11 18.67 10.86 2.19
C TYR A 11 18.25 12.27 2.62
N PRO A 12 19.11 13.00 3.36
CA PRO A 12 18.77 14.34 3.86
C PRO A 12 18.49 15.28 2.69
N GLY A 13 17.31 15.89 2.68
CA GLY A 13 16.88 16.86 1.65
C GLY A 13 16.68 16.31 0.25
N LYS A 14 16.80 14.98 0.04
CA LYS A 14 16.59 14.36 -1.27
C LYS A 14 15.12 14.07 -1.53
N LYS A 15 14.75 14.17 -2.80
CA LYS A 15 13.45 13.69 -3.28
C LYS A 15 13.47 12.17 -3.32
N LEU A 16 12.41 11.55 -2.78
CA LEU A 16 12.29 10.10 -2.65
C LEU A 16 11.31 9.56 -3.68
N THR A 17 11.53 8.34 -4.13
CA THR A 17 10.48 7.54 -4.75
C THR A 17 9.78 6.73 -3.66
N ILE A 18 8.49 6.94 -3.50
CA ILE A 18 7.69 6.36 -2.43
C ILE A 18 6.69 5.39 -3.05
N ALA A 19 6.83 4.12 -2.74
CA ALA A 19 5.88 3.08 -3.14
C ALA A 19 4.79 2.94 -2.07
N ILE A 20 3.54 3.11 -2.47
CA ILE A 20 2.37 3.10 -1.59
C ILE A 20 1.42 2.01 -2.05
N ASP A 21 1.04 1.10 -1.15
CA ASP A 21 -0.01 0.12 -1.38
C ASP A 21 -1.38 0.80 -1.45
N ILE A 22 -2.36 0.16 -2.07
CA ILE A 22 -3.71 0.71 -2.23
C ILE A 22 -4.66 0.10 -1.21
N ASP A 23 -4.99 -1.17 -1.36
CA ASP A 23 -6.04 -1.82 -0.57
C ASP A 23 -5.60 -2.02 0.89
N GLY A 24 -6.33 -1.40 1.82
CA GLY A 24 -5.99 -1.39 3.24
C GLY A 24 -4.90 -0.39 3.64
N THR A 25 -4.41 0.43 2.71
CA THR A 25 -3.39 1.47 2.97
C THR A 25 -3.92 2.86 2.64
N VAL A 26 -4.47 3.08 1.45
CA VAL A 26 -5.16 4.33 1.07
C VAL A 26 -6.64 4.11 0.76
N ALA A 27 -7.05 2.88 0.49
CA ALA A 27 -8.42 2.49 0.19
C ALA A 27 -8.98 1.57 1.28
N ASP A 28 -10.14 1.91 1.79
CA ASP A 28 -11.00 1.02 2.58
C ASP A 28 -11.86 0.18 1.63
N CYS A 29 -11.60 -1.11 1.61
CA CYS A 29 -12.27 -2.08 0.75
C CYS A 29 -13.39 -2.85 1.48
N SER A 30 -13.88 -2.37 2.61
CA SER A 30 -14.92 -3.04 3.40
C SER A 30 -16.22 -3.27 2.61
N GLN A 31 -16.52 -2.42 1.63
CA GLN A 31 -17.71 -2.50 0.75
C GLN A 31 -17.41 -3.15 -0.61
N VAL A 32 -16.18 -3.59 -0.84
CA VAL A 32 -15.76 -4.25 -2.09
C VAL A 32 -15.95 -5.75 -1.97
N ASP A 33 -16.67 -6.35 -2.91
CA ASP A 33 -16.75 -7.81 -3.01
C ASP A 33 -15.48 -8.34 -3.71
N LEU A 34 -14.50 -8.73 -2.92
CA LEU A 34 -13.22 -9.22 -3.40
C LEU A 34 -13.31 -10.55 -4.17
N MET A 35 -14.39 -11.30 -4.02
CA MET A 35 -14.63 -12.52 -4.80
C MET A 35 -15.08 -12.22 -6.23
N ARG A 36 -15.60 -11.03 -6.45
CA ARG A 36 -16.11 -10.59 -7.76
C ARG A 36 -15.12 -9.76 -8.57
N VAL A 37 -14.12 -9.16 -7.96
CA VAL A 37 -13.25 -8.16 -8.61
C VAL A 37 -12.55 -8.69 -9.87
N ASN A 38 -12.24 -9.98 -9.94
CA ASN A 38 -11.59 -10.56 -11.11
C ASN A 38 -12.51 -10.61 -12.35
N ARG A 39 -13.81 -10.78 -12.12
CA ARG A 39 -14.83 -10.76 -13.20
C ARG A 39 -15.48 -9.39 -13.38
N HIS A 40 -15.53 -8.62 -12.32
CA HIS A 40 -16.15 -7.30 -12.26
C HIS A 40 -15.20 -6.29 -11.60
N PRO A 41 -14.17 -5.82 -12.30
CA PRO A 41 -13.18 -4.90 -11.73
C PRO A 41 -13.78 -3.59 -11.20
N ASP A 42 -14.94 -3.17 -11.71
CA ASP A 42 -15.66 -1.98 -11.24
C ASP A 42 -16.12 -2.08 -9.77
N GLU A 43 -16.10 -3.27 -9.17
CA GLU A 43 -16.28 -3.44 -7.73
C GLU A 43 -15.31 -2.56 -6.91
N PHE A 44 -14.10 -2.35 -7.41
CA PHE A 44 -13.12 -1.47 -6.74
C PHE A 44 -13.56 -0.02 -6.63
N LEU A 45 -14.52 0.44 -7.44
CA LEU A 45 -15.08 1.79 -7.35
C LEU A 45 -15.88 2.02 -6.06
N LYS A 46 -16.31 0.96 -5.37
CA LYS A 46 -17.01 1.02 -4.09
C LYS A 46 -16.06 1.31 -2.91
N ALA A 47 -14.74 1.16 -3.11
CA ALA A 47 -13.77 1.50 -2.08
C ALA A 47 -13.82 2.98 -1.75
N MET A 48 -13.62 3.31 -0.47
CA MET A 48 -13.55 4.70 0.01
C MET A 48 -12.12 5.02 0.47
N PRO A 49 -11.66 6.27 0.30
CA PRO A 49 -10.37 6.66 0.85
C PRO A 49 -10.31 6.47 2.36
N LEU A 50 -9.19 5.92 2.85
CA LEU A 50 -8.92 5.90 4.28
C LEU A 50 -8.65 7.32 4.80
N LYS A 51 -9.13 7.60 6.00
CA LYS A 51 -8.97 8.91 6.64
C LYS A 51 -7.50 9.33 6.66
N GLY A 52 -7.22 10.53 6.17
CA GLY A 52 -5.88 11.13 6.14
C GLY A 52 -5.00 10.70 4.97
N ALA A 53 -5.39 9.66 4.20
CA ALA A 53 -4.58 9.17 3.08
C ALA A 53 -4.43 10.20 1.97
N GLN A 54 -5.53 10.87 1.59
CA GLN A 54 -5.51 11.88 0.52
C GLN A 54 -4.59 13.05 0.86
N ASP A 55 -4.68 13.58 2.08
CA ASP A 55 -3.87 14.71 2.53
C ASP A 55 -2.39 14.33 2.61
N ALA A 56 -2.10 13.13 3.13
CA ALA A 56 -0.73 12.63 3.21
C ALA A 56 -0.08 12.50 1.83
N VAL A 57 -0.77 11.86 0.89
CA VAL A 57 -0.24 11.66 -0.48
C VAL A 57 -0.08 12.99 -1.22
N LYS A 58 -1.07 13.90 -1.10
CA LYS A 58 -0.98 15.23 -1.69
C LYS A 58 0.20 16.02 -1.14
N ARG A 59 0.45 15.93 0.17
CA ARG A 59 1.58 16.59 0.80
C ARG A 59 2.90 16.05 0.27
N LEU A 60 3.09 14.73 0.25
CA LEU A 60 4.29 14.09 -0.29
C LEU A 60 4.54 14.47 -1.76
N TYR A 61 3.47 14.51 -2.55
CA TYR A 61 3.56 14.92 -3.94
C TYR A 61 4.00 16.40 -4.08
N LYS A 62 3.41 17.32 -3.30
CA LYS A 62 3.78 18.73 -3.27
C LYS A 62 5.22 18.96 -2.81
N GLU A 63 5.70 18.13 -1.89
CA GLU A 63 7.10 18.15 -1.43
C GLU A 63 8.08 17.66 -2.50
N GLY A 64 7.58 17.21 -3.66
CA GLY A 64 8.36 16.83 -4.83
C GLY A 64 8.82 15.37 -4.82
N HIS A 65 8.23 14.52 -3.98
CA HIS A 65 8.49 13.09 -4.01
C HIS A 65 7.81 12.44 -5.23
N ILE A 66 8.39 11.37 -5.74
CA ILE A 66 7.78 10.54 -6.78
C ILE A 66 6.87 9.55 -6.11
N ILE A 67 5.58 9.60 -6.43
CA ILE A 67 4.56 8.72 -5.87
C ILE A 67 4.30 7.58 -6.84
N VAL A 68 4.47 6.36 -6.36
CA VAL A 68 4.20 5.13 -7.10
C VAL A 68 3.18 4.32 -6.32
N PHE A 69 1.99 4.12 -6.85
CA PHE A 69 1.08 3.13 -6.26
C PHE A 69 1.51 1.73 -6.67
N HIS A 70 1.71 0.85 -5.69
CA HIS A 70 2.18 -0.51 -5.87
C HIS A 70 1.16 -1.48 -5.27
N THR A 71 0.39 -2.14 -6.12
CA THR A 71 -0.78 -2.90 -5.72
C THR A 71 -0.76 -4.34 -6.21
N ALA A 72 -1.32 -5.24 -5.39
CA ALA A 72 -1.56 -6.62 -5.76
C ALA A 72 -2.76 -6.81 -6.70
N ARG A 73 -3.51 -5.74 -7.00
CA ARG A 73 -4.55 -5.80 -8.03
C ARG A 73 -3.91 -6.25 -9.36
N ASN A 74 -4.60 -7.11 -10.10
CA ASN A 74 -4.10 -7.58 -11.37
C ASN A 74 -4.17 -6.50 -12.47
N TYR A 75 -3.44 -6.70 -13.56
CA TYR A 75 -3.35 -5.73 -14.65
C TYR A 75 -4.71 -5.41 -15.28
N ALA A 76 -5.65 -6.37 -15.32
CA ALA A 76 -7.01 -6.15 -15.82
C ALA A 76 -7.76 -5.06 -15.03
N SER A 77 -7.38 -4.80 -13.78
CA SER A 77 -7.94 -3.76 -12.92
C SER A 77 -7.23 -2.40 -13.03
N ARG A 78 -6.26 -2.25 -13.94
CA ARG A 78 -5.45 -1.03 -14.04
C ARG A 78 -6.30 0.21 -14.32
N GLN A 79 -7.19 0.15 -15.29
CA GLN A 79 -8.01 1.30 -15.67
C GLN A 79 -8.95 1.74 -14.54
N VAL A 80 -9.64 0.80 -13.90
CA VAL A 80 -10.53 1.11 -12.78
C VAL A 80 -9.74 1.64 -11.58
N THR A 81 -8.55 1.13 -11.33
CA THR A 81 -7.65 1.62 -10.28
C THR A 81 -7.25 3.08 -10.55
N GLN A 82 -6.83 3.37 -11.78
CA GLN A 82 -6.48 4.73 -12.19
C GLN A 82 -7.67 5.70 -12.07
N ARG A 83 -8.87 5.28 -12.48
CA ARG A 83 -10.10 6.06 -12.34
C ARG A 83 -10.41 6.35 -10.88
N TRP A 84 -10.29 5.34 -10.01
CA TRP A 84 -10.52 5.49 -8.57
C TRP A 84 -9.55 6.50 -7.94
N LEU A 85 -8.26 6.37 -8.23
CA LEU A 85 -7.23 7.29 -7.73
C LEU A 85 -7.51 8.74 -8.16
N LYS A 86 -7.82 8.94 -9.44
CA LYS A 86 -8.16 10.27 -9.97
C LYS A 86 -9.44 10.84 -9.37
N LYS A 87 -10.49 10.02 -9.28
CA LYS A 87 -11.79 10.41 -8.70
C LYS A 87 -11.61 10.93 -7.27
N HIS A 88 -10.77 10.28 -6.48
CA HIS A 88 -10.53 10.63 -5.08
C HIS A 88 -9.37 11.61 -4.88
N GLY A 89 -8.82 12.17 -5.96
CA GLY A 89 -7.82 13.24 -5.90
C GLY A 89 -6.45 12.79 -5.37
N PHE A 90 -6.08 11.54 -5.57
CA PHE A 90 -4.74 11.05 -5.30
C PHE A 90 -3.79 11.42 -6.44
N PRO A 91 -2.79 12.31 -6.22
CA PRO A 91 -1.77 12.55 -7.21
C PRO A 91 -0.77 11.40 -7.23
N PHE A 92 -0.31 11.02 -8.40
CA PHE A 92 0.69 9.97 -8.58
C PHE A 92 1.45 10.12 -9.90
N HIS A 93 2.59 9.47 -9.99
CA HIS A 93 3.41 9.41 -11.18
C HIS A 93 3.25 8.07 -11.90
N HIS A 94 3.24 6.96 -11.15
CA HIS A 94 3.15 5.61 -11.70
C HIS A 94 2.23 4.72 -10.88
N ILE A 95 1.70 3.68 -11.53
CA ILE A 95 0.99 2.57 -10.90
C ILE A 95 1.68 1.28 -11.32
N VAL A 96 2.10 0.48 -10.36
CA VAL A 96 2.64 -0.86 -10.55
C VAL A 96 1.59 -1.87 -10.10
N MET A 97 1.12 -2.68 -11.03
CA MET A 97 0.13 -3.73 -10.78
C MET A 97 0.82 -5.07 -10.49
N ASP A 98 0.04 -6.09 -10.16
CA ASP A 98 0.52 -7.47 -9.98
C ASP A 98 1.63 -7.63 -8.93
N LYS A 99 1.60 -6.81 -7.88
CA LYS A 99 2.48 -7.01 -6.73
C LYS A 99 2.28 -8.43 -6.19
N PHE A 100 3.38 -9.14 -5.96
CA PHE A 100 3.34 -10.48 -5.39
C PHE A 100 2.52 -10.50 -4.09
N VAL A 101 1.54 -11.38 -4.01
CA VAL A 101 0.70 -11.54 -2.82
C VAL A 101 1.42 -12.43 -1.81
N ALA A 102 1.76 -11.86 -0.67
CA ALA A 102 2.37 -12.56 0.44
C ALA A 102 1.62 -12.25 1.74
N HIS A 103 1.62 -13.18 2.67
CA HIS A 103 1.09 -12.92 4.02
C HIS A 103 1.94 -11.90 4.77
N VAL A 104 3.25 -11.90 4.54
CA VAL A 104 4.21 -11.00 5.19
C VAL A 104 5.25 -10.55 4.17
N TYR A 105 5.54 -9.26 4.13
CA TYR A 105 6.67 -8.70 3.41
C TYR A 105 7.77 -8.36 4.40
N VAL A 106 8.96 -8.93 4.21
CA VAL A 106 10.17 -8.58 4.95
C VAL A 106 11.04 -7.76 4.02
N ASP A 107 11.24 -6.49 4.35
CA ASP A 107 11.89 -5.53 3.47
C ASP A 107 12.68 -4.50 4.30
N ASP A 108 13.90 -4.20 3.88
CA ASP A 108 14.79 -3.23 4.53
C ASP A 108 14.37 -1.77 4.24
N ARG A 109 13.58 -1.55 3.20
CA ARG A 109 13.10 -0.22 2.77
C ARG A 109 11.69 0.11 3.25
N ALA A 110 11.01 -0.82 3.90
CA ALA A 110 9.70 -0.55 4.49
C ALA A 110 9.84 0.46 5.66
N VAL A 111 8.83 1.32 5.83
CA VAL A 111 8.82 2.39 6.86
C VAL A 111 9.12 1.85 8.26
N ASN A 112 8.62 0.66 8.57
CA ASN A 112 8.88 -0.01 9.86
C ASN A 112 10.24 -0.72 9.91
N GLY A 113 11.00 -0.71 8.82
CA GLY A 113 12.28 -1.36 8.70
C GLY A 113 12.24 -2.87 8.93
N CYS A 114 13.41 -3.52 8.88
CA CYS A 114 13.56 -4.94 9.17
C CYS A 114 14.19 -5.15 10.54
N SER A 115 13.51 -5.87 11.41
CA SER A 115 14.02 -6.41 12.66
C SER A 115 13.61 -7.87 12.76
N TRP A 116 14.54 -8.78 12.71
CA TRP A 116 14.26 -10.22 12.78
C TRP A 116 13.47 -10.61 14.04
N LYS A 117 13.72 -9.95 15.17
CA LYS A 117 12.92 -10.16 16.38
C LYS A 117 11.46 -9.80 16.17
N ARG A 118 11.17 -8.69 15.47
CA ARG A 118 9.81 -8.26 15.13
C ARG A 118 9.17 -9.20 14.11
N VAL A 119 9.91 -9.58 13.07
CA VAL A 119 9.45 -10.53 12.05
C VAL A 119 9.02 -11.85 12.69
N MET A 120 9.90 -12.46 13.49
CA MET A 120 9.61 -13.73 14.16
C MET A 120 8.41 -13.64 15.12
N ARG A 121 8.29 -12.51 15.82
CA ARG A 121 7.13 -12.26 16.70
C ARG A 121 5.84 -12.15 15.90
N SER A 122 5.85 -11.44 14.78
CA SER A 122 4.69 -11.25 13.92
C SER A 122 4.23 -12.55 13.26
N ILE A 123 5.17 -13.41 12.86
CA ILE A 123 4.86 -14.71 12.28
C ILE A 123 4.27 -15.66 13.32
N LYS A 124 4.84 -15.69 14.54
CA LYS A 124 4.36 -16.56 15.63
C LYS A 124 3.04 -16.08 16.25
N ASN A 125 2.73 -14.79 16.17
CA ASN A 125 1.49 -14.25 16.70
C ASN A 125 0.70 -13.56 15.58
N PRO A 126 -0.23 -14.28 14.94
CA PRO A 126 -1.03 -13.75 13.84
C PRO A 126 -1.96 -12.59 14.24
N LYS A 127 -2.08 -12.29 15.52
CA LYS A 127 -2.81 -11.11 16.02
C LYS A 127 -1.97 -9.82 15.99
N LEU A 128 -0.66 -9.92 15.71
CA LEU A 128 0.26 -8.80 15.63
C LEU A 128 0.94 -8.76 14.24
N PRO A 129 0.85 -7.69 13.55
CA PRO A 129 -0.08 -6.58 13.49
C PRO A 129 -1.28 -6.97 12.64
N GLY A 130 -2.47 -6.61 12.99
CA GLY A 130 -3.80 -6.92 12.47
C GLY A 130 -4.06 -7.03 10.97
N ARG A 131 -3.06 -7.30 10.14
CA ARG A 131 -3.17 -7.40 8.68
C ARG A 131 -3.34 -8.81 8.17
N ILE A 132 -2.77 -9.82 8.85
CA ILE A 132 -2.93 -11.22 8.45
C ILE A 132 -4.36 -11.70 8.74
N ALA A 133 -4.96 -11.20 9.83
CA ALA A 133 -6.32 -11.57 10.22
C ALA A 133 -7.43 -10.93 9.37
N ARG A 134 -7.13 -9.83 8.64
CA ARG A 134 -8.15 -9.10 7.85
C ARG A 134 -8.41 -9.66 6.47
N LYS A 135 -7.64 -10.65 6.03
CA LYS A 135 -7.74 -11.21 4.68
C LYS A 135 -8.01 -12.71 4.68
N LYS A 136 -8.95 -13.18 5.52
CA LYS A 136 -9.58 -14.47 5.29
C LYS A 136 -10.29 -14.41 3.93
N GLY A 137 -9.73 -15.04 2.91
CA GLY A 137 -10.33 -15.17 1.58
C GLY A 137 -9.51 -14.63 0.40
N MET A 138 -8.27 -14.19 0.60
CA MET A 138 -7.41 -13.68 -0.49
C MET A 138 -6.27 -14.65 -0.90
N LEU A 139 -6.39 -15.93 -0.56
CA LEU A 139 -5.54 -16.99 -1.12
C LEU A 139 -6.41 -18.02 -1.78
#